data_0c783fd4dc24bff6440ef0fd14d191f1
#
_entry.id   0c783fd4dc24bff6440ef0fd14d191f1
#
_cell.length_a   1.000
_cell.length_b   1.000
_cell.length_c   1.000
_cell.angle_alpha   90.00
_cell.angle_beta   90.00
_cell.angle_gamma   90.00
#
_symmetry.space_group_name_H-M   'P 1'
#
loop_
_entity.id
_entity.type
_entity.pdbx_description
1 polymer ?
#
loop_
_entity_poly.entity_id
_entity_poly.type
_entity_poly.pdbx_seq_one_letter_code
_entity_poly.pdbx_strand_id
1 'polypeptide(L)'
;TIRYYLSDAIFLVGLECEDKGFLQKLEYALKHPAFPLFLGRRSCPPEAGMVLGIRDLPLETALEEEPWQGPEWKKEKMPLKLPMFIECAPDDPTGGMVKDKAESFDPYQRRYGYRRMKRTEWNVSDRVISDKMTAGKNPDIAREHDAMGEL
;
A
#
# COMPACT_ATOMS: atom_id res chain seq x y z
N THR A 1 24.75 -18.55 -5.73
CA THR A 1 24.27 -17.70 -4.59
C THR A 1 22.78 -17.93 -4.43
N ILE A 2 22.35 -18.40 -3.26
CA ILE A 2 20.94 -18.56 -2.90
C ILE A 2 20.38 -17.16 -2.60
N ARG A 3 19.21 -16.83 -3.15
CA ARG A 3 18.50 -15.58 -2.89
C ARG A 3 17.06 -15.88 -2.53
N TYR A 4 16.57 -15.21 -1.50
CA TYR A 4 15.20 -15.33 -1.03
C TYR A 4 14.36 -14.17 -1.58
N TYR A 5 13.11 -14.46 -1.93
CA TYR A 5 12.13 -13.49 -2.39
C TYR A 5 10.84 -13.64 -1.61
N LEU A 6 10.18 -12.53 -1.34
CA LEU A 6 8.84 -12.55 -0.81
C LEU A 6 7.89 -12.91 -1.96
N SER A 7 7.12 -13.98 -1.79
CA SER A 7 6.06 -14.37 -2.71
C SER A 7 4.71 -13.96 -2.12
N ASP A 8 3.83 -13.43 -2.97
CA ASP A 8 2.46 -13.04 -2.61
C ASP A 8 2.37 -12.03 -1.45
N ALA A 9 3.41 -11.23 -1.25
CA ALA A 9 3.40 -10.16 -0.26
C ALA A 9 2.71 -8.92 -0.83
N ILE A 10 1.80 -8.34 -0.06
CA ILE A 10 1.12 -7.10 -0.38
C ILE A 10 1.50 -6.07 0.67
N PHE A 11 1.93 -4.91 0.21
CA PHE A 11 2.31 -3.78 1.03
C PHE A 11 1.48 -2.57 0.64
N LEU A 12 0.85 -1.94 1.61
CA LEU A 12 0.26 -0.63 1.45
C LEU A 12 1.31 0.42 1.83
N VAL A 13 1.55 1.38 0.95
CA VAL A 13 2.55 2.45 1.15
C VAL A 13 1.86 3.80 1.01
N GLY A 14 1.97 4.63 2.02
CA GLY A 14 1.52 6.01 2.01
C GLY A 14 2.70 6.99 1.96
N LEU A 15 2.51 8.09 1.24
CA LEU A 15 3.43 9.23 1.18
C LEU A 15 2.67 10.49 1.52
N GLU A 16 3.18 11.29 2.45
CA GLU A 16 2.61 12.57 2.85
C GLU A 16 3.51 13.71 2.39
N CYS A 17 2.91 14.74 1.81
CA CYS A 17 3.59 15.95 1.39
C CYS A 17 2.61 17.13 1.38
N GLU A 18 3.04 18.30 1.87
CA GLU A 18 2.24 19.52 1.83
C GLU A 18 2.01 20.03 0.40
N ASP A 19 2.97 19.77 -0.52
CA ASP A 19 2.84 20.12 -1.92
C ASP A 19 1.99 19.11 -2.68
N LYS A 20 0.68 19.41 -2.79
CA LYS A 20 -0.28 18.60 -3.58
C LYS A 20 0.10 18.51 -5.06
N GLY A 21 0.73 19.57 -5.62
CA GLY A 21 1.19 19.57 -7.00
C GLY A 21 2.33 18.57 -7.22
N PHE A 22 3.21 18.42 -6.25
CA PHE A 22 4.24 17.37 -6.26
C PHE A 22 3.62 15.97 -6.22
N LEU A 23 2.65 15.72 -5.32
CA LEU A 23 1.96 14.43 -5.25
C LEU A 23 1.26 14.07 -6.56
N GLN A 24 0.61 15.05 -7.23
CA GLN A 24 -0.02 14.83 -8.53
C GLN A 24 0.99 14.47 -9.62
N LYS A 25 2.15 15.13 -9.65
CA LYS A 25 3.23 14.79 -10.59
C LYS A 25 3.79 13.39 -10.32
N LEU A 26 3.92 13.01 -9.05
CA LEU A 26 4.38 11.69 -8.66
C LEU A 26 3.36 10.61 -9.07
N GLU A 27 2.08 10.84 -8.81
CA GLU A 27 1.00 9.96 -9.24
C GLU A 27 1.01 9.76 -10.77
N TYR A 28 1.11 10.86 -11.52
CA TYR A 28 1.21 10.79 -12.97
C TYR A 28 2.42 9.99 -13.45
N ALA A 29 3.60 10.23 -12.87
CA ALA A 29 4.83 9.54 -13.22
C ALA A 29 4.76 8.02 -12.91
N LEU A 30 4.11 7.63 -11.82
CA LEU A 30 3.90 6.23 -11.47
C LEU A 30 2.90 5.53 -12.39
N LYS A 31 1.86 6.24 -12.85
CA LYS A 31 0.88 5.73 -13.83
C LYS A 31 1.43 5.69 -15.27
N HIS A 32 2.38 6.57 -15.59
CA HIS A 32 2.96 6.72 -16.93
C HIS A 32 4.50 6.69 -16.86
N PRO A 33 5.09 5.60 -16.37
CA PRO A 33 6.54 5.54 -16.18
C PRO A 33 7.27 5.51 -17.53
N ALA A 34 8.36 6.30 -17.67
CA ALA A 34 9.21 6.30 -18.86
C ALA A 34 9.92 4.94 -19.07
N PHE A 35 10.14 4.20 -18.00
CA PHE A 35 10.70 2.85 -18.02
C PHE A 35 9.85 1.91 -17.16
N PRO A 36 9.73 0.61 -17.53
CA PRO A 36 8.99 -0.36 -16.72
C PRO A 36 9.49 -0.37 -15.28
N LEU A 37 8.57 -0.23 -14.34
CA LEU A 37 8.86 -0.32 -12.91
C LEU A 37 9.08 -1.78 -12.49
N PHE A 38 9.93 -2.00 -11.49
CA PHE A 38 10.17 -3.32 -10.94
C PHE A 38 10.57 -3.26 -9.46
N LEU A 39 10.19 -4.28 -8.71
CA LEU A 39 10.48 -4.42 -7.29
C LEU A 39 11.75 -5.25 -7.07
N GLY A 40 12.90 -4.58 -7.13
CA GLY A 40 14.22 -5.19 -6.98
C GLY A 40 14.73 -5.93 -8.22
N ARG A 41 13.89 -6.62 -8.98
CA ARG A 41 14.22 -7.31 -10.23
C ARG A 41 13.25 -6.97 -11.35
N ARG A 42 13.74 -6.95 -12.58
CA ARG A 42 12.90 -6.74 -13.78
C ARG A 42 11.80 -7.79 -13.96
N SER A 43 12.01 -8.99 -13.42
CA SER A 43 11.00 -10.08 -13.43
C SER A 43 9.93 -9.93 -12.34
N CYS A 44 10.01 -8.89 -11.51
CA CYS A 44 9.05 -8.60 -10.45
C CYS A 44 8.42 -7.22 -10.69
N PRO A 45 7.57 -7.05 -11.71
CA PRO A 45 6.86 -5.79 -11.91
C PRO A 45 5.85 -5.58 -10.77
N PRO A 46 5.55 -4.32 -10.41
CA PRO A 46 4.42 -4.04 -9.54
C PRO A 46 3.11 -4.41 -10.23
N GLU A 47 2.08 -4.66 -9.46
CA GLU A 47 0.75 -4.96 -9.98
C GLU A 47 0.15 -3.77 -10.72
N ALA A 48 -0.64 -4.05 -11.76
CA ALA A 48 -1.40 -3.01 -12.46
C ALA A 48 -2.39 -2.36 -11.47
N GLY A 49 -2.46 -1.03 -11.48
CA GLY A 49 -3.33 -0.32 -10.55
C GLY A 49 -2.74 -0.09 -9.15
N MET A 50 -1.42 -0.27 -8.97
CA MET A 50 -0.75 -0.05 -7.68
C MET A 50 -0.94 1.35 -7.08
N VAL A 51 -1.33 2.34 -7.88
CA VAL A 51 -1.55 3.72 -7.43
C VAL A 51 -3.01 3.91 -7.06
N LEU A 52 -3.29 4.02 -5.77
CA LEU A 52 -4.64 4.13 -5.21
C LEU A 52 -5.18 5.57 -5.22
N GLY A 53 -4.35 6.56 -5.56
CA GLY A 53 -4.72 7.96 -5.66
C GLY A 53 -4.33 8.81 -4.45
N ILE A 54 -4.70 10.09 -4.49
CA ILE A 54 -4.38 11.09 -3.48
C ILE A 54 -5.55 11.22 -2.50
N ARG A 55 -5.24 11.36 -1.21
CA ARG A 55 -6.20 11.60 -0.13
C ARG A 55 -5.90 12.93 0.55
N ASP A 56 -6.92 13.67 0.96
CA ASP A 56 -6.79 14.90 1.78
C ASP A 56 -6.97 14.55 3.27
N LEU A 57 -6.12 13.65 3.77
CA LEU A 57 -6.15 13.10 5.13
C LEU A 57 -4.73 12.99 5.67
N PRO A 58 -4.52 13.03 6.99
CA PRO A 58 -3.25 12.68 7.60
C PRO A 58 -2.83 11.25 7.20
N LEU A 59 -1.52 11.00 7.06
CA LEU A 59 -0.98 9.75 6.56
C LEU A 59 -1.49 8.52 7.30
N GLU A 60 -1.47 8.54 8.63
CA GLU A 60 -1.92 7.40 9.44
C GLU A 60 -3.41 7.12 9.19
N THR A 61 -4.24 8.15 9.21
CA THR A 61 -5.68 8.03 8.92
C THR A 61 -5.93 7.50 7.50
N ALA A 62 -5.20 8.01 6.51
CA ALA A 62 -5.34 7.55 5.13
C ALA A 62 -4.98 6.07 4.97
N LEU A 63 -3.92 5.59 5.66
CA LEU A 63 -3.54 4.19 5.67
C LEU A 63 -4.56 3.30 6.38
N GLU A 64 -5.09 3.78 7.51
CA GLU A 64 -6.13 3.08 8.27
C GLU A 64 -7.45 3.05 7.51
N GLU A 65 -7.75 4.07 6.73
CA GLU A 65 -8.96 4.16 5.93
C GLU A 65 -8.90 3.40 4.61
N GLU A 66 -7.78 2.99 4.12
CA GLU A 66 -7.71 2.27 2.86
C GLU A 66 -8.33 0.87 2.99
N PRO A 67 -9.19 0.46 2.04
CA PRO A 67 -9.79 -0.87 2.05
C PRO A 67 -8.74 -1.99 2.00
N TRP A 68 -9.13 -3.19 2.42
CA TRP A 68 -8.30 -4.37 2.30
C TRP A 68 -7.83 -4.62 0.86
N GLN A 69 -6.51 -4.64 0.64
CA GLN A 69 -5.91 -4.81 -0.68
C GLN A 69 -5.54 -6.27 -0.99
N GLY A 70 -5.63 -7.15 -0.02
CA GLY A 70 -5.31 -8.57 -0.19
C GLY A 70 -6.47 -9.41 -0.73
N PRO A 71 -6.19 -10.64 -1.15
CA PRO A 71 -7.25 -11.57 -1.53
C PRO A 71 -8.21 -11.85 -0.37
N GLU A 72 -9.51 -12.00 -0.67
CA GLU A 72 -10.56 -12.24 0.33
C GLU A 72 -10.29 -13.49 1.19
N TRP A 73 -9.78 -14.57 0.60
CA TRP A 73 -9.47 -15.80 1.34
C TRP A 73 -8.35 -15.62 2.39
N LYS A 74 -7.48 -14.61 2.22
CA LYS A 74 -6.48 -14.23 3.24
C LYS A 74 -7.10 -13.43 4.36
N LYS A 75 -8.14 -12.64 4.10
CA LYS A 75 -8.80 -11.78 5.09
C LYS A 75 -9.28 -12.56 6.31
N GLU A 76 -9.80 -13.77 6.09
CA GLU A 76 -10.31 -14.63 7.16
C GLU A 76 -9.22 -15.29 8.02
N LYS A 77 -8.01 -15.41 7.46
CA LYS A 77 -6.86 -16.10 8.09
C LYS A 77 -5.81 -15.15 8.65
N MET A 78 -5.95 -13.85 8.39
CA MET A 78 -4.98 -12.85 8.83
C MET A 78 -5.11 -12.55 10.32
N PRO A 79 -3.99 -12.22 10.99
CA PRO A 79 -4.05 -11.70 12.35
C PRO A 79 -4.86 -10.40 12.36
N LEU A 80 -5.60 -10.18 13.43
CA LEU A 80 -6.42 -8.97 13.64
C LEU A 80 -5.59 -7.68 13.65
N LYS A 81 -4.29 -7.79 13.81
CA LYS A 81 -3.35 -6.67 13.87
C LYS A 81 -2.27 -6.80 12.82
N LEU A 82 -2.10 -5.77 12.01
CA LEU A 82 -1.02 -5.67 11.03
C LEU A 82 0.06 -4.71 11.51
N PRO A 83 1.35 -5.03 11.27
CA PRO A 83 2.42 -4.08 11.58
C PRO A 83 2.36 -2.89 10.62
N MET A 84 2.42 -1.69 11.17
CA MET A 84 2.56 -0.43 10.45
C MET A 84 3.87 0.23 10.83
N PHE A 85 4.62 0.72 9.83
CA PHE A 85 5.89 1.40 10.02
C PHE A 85 5.74 2.84 9.54
N ILE A 86 6.00 3.80 10.43
CA ILE A 86 5.81 5.22 10.17
C ILE A 86 7.13 5.92 10.39
N GLU A 87 7.54 6.77 9.43
CA GLU A 87 8.67 7.67 9.62
C GLU A 87 8.30 8.73 10.65
N CYS A 88 9.17 8.97 11.60
CA CYS A 88 8.97 9.93 12.66
C CYS A 88 10.11 10.95 12.69
N ALA A 89 9.92 12.01 13.49
CA ALA A 89 10.91 13.07 13.63
C ALA A 89 12.29 12.50 14.07
N PRO A 90 13.39 13.11 13.65
CA PRO A 90 14.74 12.64 13.98
C PRO A 90 15.04 12.56 15.48
N ASP A 91 14.33 13.34 16.28
CA ASP A 91 14.45 13.45 17.75
C ASP A 91 13.42 12.60 18.50
N ASP A 92 12.50 11.92 17.82
CA ASP A 92 11.50 11.05 18.45
C ASP A 92 12.18 9.86 19.15
N PRO A 93 12.11 9.77 20.49
CA PRO A 93 12.77 8.71 21.24
C PRO A 93 12.12 7.33 21.05
N THR A 94 10.88 7.29 20.54
CA THR A 94 10.12 6.05 20.31
C THR A 94 10.49 5.37 19.01
N GLY A 95 11.15 6.09 18.07
CA GLY A 95 11.56 5.59 16.79
C GLY A 95 12.90 4.84 16.83
N GLY A 96 12.97 3.68 16.17
CA GLY A 96 14.21 2.99 15.89
C GLY A 96 14.97 3.59 14.72
N MET A 97 16.31 3.51 14.74
CA MET A 97 17.16 3.96 13.63
C MET A 97 17.21 2.91 12.52
N VAL A 98 16.89 3.32 11.30
CA VAL A 98 16.99 2.47 10.10
C VAL A 98 17.91 3.14 9.08
N LYS A 99 18.83 2.38 8.50
CA LYS A 99 19.79 2.87 7.49
C LYS A 99 19.27 2.57 6.09
N ASP A 100 18.28 3.32 5.64
CA ASP A 100 17.67 3.14 4.32
C ASP A 100 17.29 4.46 3.62
N LYS A 101 17.60 5.62 4.25
CA LYS A 101 17.39 6.94 3.64
C LYS A 101 18.35 7.13 2.48
N ALA A 102 17.85 7.09 1.26
CA ALA A 102 18.68 7.28 0.09
C ALA A 102 19.21 8.72 0.03
N GLU A 103 20.53 8.91 0.09
CA GLU A 103 21.23 10.18 -0.08
C GLU A 103 21.77 10.35 -1.49
N SER A 104 22.12 9.24 -2.16
CA SER A 104 22.58 9.23 -3.54
C SER A 104 22.18 7.93 -4.22
N PHE A 105 21.59 8.06 -5.42
CA PHE A 105 21.28 6.94 -6.32
C PHE A 105 22.36 6.73 -7.39
N ASP A 106 23.46 7.50 -7.35
CA ASP A 106 24.59 7.35 -8.28
C ASP A 106 25.04 5.87 -8.32
N PRO A 107 25.11 5.23 -9.51
CA PRO A 107 25.52 3.83 -9.64
C PRO A 107 26.90 3.53 -9.04
N TYR A 108 27.79 4.52 -9.02
CA TYR A 108 29.17 4.38 -8.54
C TYR A 108 29.34 4.83 -7.07
N GLN A 109 28.44 5.66 -6.56
CA GLN A 109 28.53 6.24 -5.21
C GLN A 109 27.18 6.22 -4.49
N ARG A 110 26.54 5.08 -4.42
CA ARG A 110 25.30 4.91 -3.64
C ARG A 110 25.58 5.12 -2.16
N ARG A 111 24.83 6.03 -1.54
CA ARG A 111 24.91 6.30 -0.11
C ARG A 111 23.55 6.27 0.53
N TYR A 112 23.52 5.70 1.74
CA TYR A 112 22.32 5.63 2.55
C TYR A 112 22.60 6.21 3.92
N GLY A 113 21.82 7.20 4.32
CA GLY A 113 21.76 7.77 5.65
C GLY A 113 20.76 7.03 6.55
N TYR A 114 20.56 7.60 7.70
CA TYR A 114 19.65 7.07 8.70
C TYR A 114 18.35 7.87 8.73
N ARG A 115 17.24 7.20 9.01
CA ARG A 115 15.96 7.79 9.40
C ARG A 115 15.41 7.08 10.61
N ARG A 116 14.50 7.72 11.32
CA ARG A 116 13.78 7.08 12.43
C ARG A 116 12.43 6.56 11.96
N MET A 117 12.12 5.34 12.38
CA MET A 117 10.84 4.70 12.09
C MET A 117 10.24 4.14 13.37
N LYS A 118 8.99 4.44 13.62
CA LYS A 118 8.18 3.86 14.67
C LYS A 118 7.40 2.67 14.12
N ARG A 119 7.45 1.54 14.83
CA ARG A 119 6.56 0.42 14.56
C ARG A 119 5.33 0.56 15.43
N THR A 120 4.18 0.55 14.81
CA THR A 120 2.87 0.50 15.46
C THR A 120 2.06 -0.68 14.94
N GLU A 121 0.90 -0.93 15.49
CA GLU A 121 0.00 -1.98 15.05
C GLU A 121 -1.33 -1.36 14.63
N TRP A 122 -1.78 -1.74 13.44
CA TRP A 122 -3.10 -1.37 12.96
C TRP A 122 -4.08 -2.52 13.20
N ASN A 123 -5.24 -2.20 13.77
CA ASN A 123 -6.29 -3.17 14.04
C ASN A 123 -7.23 -3.28 12.82
N VAL A 124 -7.16 -4.42 12.12
CA VAL A 124 -7.96 -4.69 10.90
C VAL A 124 -9.41 -5.08 11.24
N SER A 125 -9.68 -5.51 12.48
CA SER A 125 -10.96 -6.12 12.86
C SER A 125 -12.17 -5.19 12.69
N ASP A 126 -12.00 -3.90 12.99
CA ASP A 126 -13.12 -2.95 13.06
C ASP A 126 -13.70 -2.64 11.67
N ARG A 127 -12.90 -2.76 10.60
CA ARG A 127 -13.33 -2.51 9.23
C ARG A 127 -13.83 -3.74 8.49
N VAL A 128 -13.26 -4.89 8.74
CA VAL A 128 -13.80 -6.16 8.19
C VAL A 128 -15.25 -6.36 8.61
N ILE A 129 -15.62 -5.87 9.81
CA ILE A 129 -17.00 -5.93 10.32
C ILE A 129 -17.89 -4.89 9.61
N SER A 130 -17.41 -3.66 9.37
CA SER A 130 -18.20 -2.61 8.70
C SER A 130 -18.47 -2.94 7.22
N ASP A 131 -17.51 -3.51 6.49
CA ASP A 131 -17.70 -3.92 5.10
C ASP A 131 -18.72 -5.05 4.95
N LYS A 132 -18.76 -6.00 5.91
CA LYS A 132 -19.80 -7.04 5.95
C LYS A 132 -21.21 -6.47 6.21
N MET A 133 -21.32 -5.41 6.99
CA MET A 133 -22.60 -4.72 7.26
C MET A 133 -23.10 -3.89 6.07
N THR A 134 -22.19 -3.32 5.25
CA THR A 134 -22.56 -2.55 4.06
C THR A 134 -22.85 -3.45 2.85
N ALA A 135 -22.12 -4.55 2.67
CA ALA A 135 -22.36 -5.51 1.60
C ALA A 135 -23.70 -6.28 1.75
N GLY A 136 -24.21 -6.41 2.98
CA GLY A 136 -25.50 -7.05 3.25
C GLY A 136 -26.75 -6.19 2.97
N LYS A 137 -26.58 -4.92 2.55
CA LYS A 137 -27.69 -3.98 2.33
C LYS A 137 -28.03 -3.66 0.88
N ASN A 138 -27.48 -4.37 -0.09
CA ASN A 138 -27.84 -4.17 -1.50
C ASN A 138 -28.50 -5.43 -2.09
N PRO A 139 -29.84 -5.60 -1.97
CA PRO A 139 -30.57 -6.74 -2.51
C PRO A 139 -30.88 -6.66 -4.01
N ASP A 140 -30.44 -5.62 -4.73
CA ASP A 140 -30.91 -5.34 -6.09
C ASP A 140 -29.99 -5.77 -7.25
N ILE A 141 -28.91 -6.52 -7.00
CA ILE A 141 -28.02 -7.00 -8.10
C ILE A 141 -28.27 -8.48 -8.47
N ALA A 142 -29.34 -9.11 -7.98
CA ALA A 142 -29.64 -10.52 -8.23
C ALA A 142 -30.77 -10.76 -9.24
N ARG A 143 -31.00 -9.87 -10.24
CA ARG A 143 -31.98 -10.12 -11.30
C ARG A 143 -31.60 -9.40 -12.60
N GLU A 144 -30.58 -9.89 -13.29
CA GLU A 144 -30.42 -9.64 -14.73
C GLU A 144 -29.37 -10.56 -15.36
N HIS A 145 -29.58 -11.87 -15.30
CA HIS A 145 -28.92 -12.82 -16.19
C HIS A 145 -29.79 -14.07 -16.32
N ASP A 146 -30.94 -13.88 -16.98
CA ASP A 146 -31.62 -15.03 -17.57
C ASP A 146 -32.55 -14.51 -18.70
N ALA A 147 -31.97 -14.25 -19.85
CA ALA A 147 -32.71 -14.05 -21.09
C ALA A 147 -31.82 -14.29 -22.31
N MET A 148 -31.42 -15.52 -22.54
CA MET A 148 -31.08 -16.04 -23.89
C MET A 148 -31.28 -17.55 -23.86
N GLY A 149 -32.53 -17.95 -23.73
CA GLY A 149 -33.02 -19.21 -24.17
C GLY A 149 -33.90 -19.00 -25.40
N GLU A 150 -33.74 -19.87 -26.39
CA GLU A 150 -34.58 -20.08 -27.58
C GLU A 150 -34.41 -19.09 -28.75
N LEU A 151 -33.56 -19.46 -29.71
CA LEU A 151 -33.92 -19.79 -31.11
C LEU A 151 -32.78 -20.59 -31.74
#